data_da333b5226e26911852c1589bb7fc427
#
_entry.id   da333b5226e26911852c1589bb7fc427
#
_cell.length_a   1.000
_cell.length_b   1.000
_cell.length_c   1.000
_cell.angle_alpha   90.00
_cell.angle_beta   90.00
_cell.angle_gamma   90.00
#
_symmetry.space_group_name_H-M   'P 1'
#
loop_
_entity.id
_entity.type
_entity.pdbx_description
1 polymer ?
#
loop_
_entity_poly.entity_id
_entity_poly.type
_entity_poly.pdbx_seq_one_letter_code
_entity_poly.pdbx_strand_id
1 'polypeptide(L)'
;MALPIYLGLVHYPIYNKNHEVITTAITNFDIHDIARTSRTYDLKKYFIIHPLESQTKLAQEIMDYWQHGFGGQYNPDRLEAFSVLNIQSDIASAVSYITEQEGTAPIIITTDARQFPNSISYKNMRQQIECSGKPYLILFGTGWGIENSVMAEFDYILEPIYGPGDYNHLPVRAAVAIILDRLLGEKWWDS
;
A
#
# COMPACT_ATOMS: atom_id res chain seq x y z
N MET A 1 -19.79 0.49 9.58
CA MET A 1 -18.42 0.67 10.12
C MET A 1 -17.47 0.71 8.92
N ALA A 2 -16.47 1.60 8.93
CA ALA A 2 -15.44 1.60 7.89
C ALA A 2 -14.68 0.26 7.91
N LEU A 3 -14.38 -0.27 6.73
CA LEU A 3 -13.62 -1.51 6.60
C LEU A 3 -12.19 -1.29 7.15
N PRO A 4 -11.61 -2.21 7.94
CA PRO A 4 -10.27 -2.06 8.49
C PRO A 4 -9.21 -2.38 7.42
N ILE A 5 -9.04 -1.47 6.47
CA ILE A 5 -8.09 -1.59 5.36
C ILE A 5 -6.85 -0.76 5.63
N TYR A 6 -5.72 -1.37 5.42
CA TYR A 6 -4.38 -0.82 5.57
C TYR A 6 -3.59 -0.98 4.27
N LEU A 7 -2.68 -0.06 4.01
CA LEU A 7 -1.78 -0.11 2.86
C LEU A 7 -0.34 -0.10 3.34
N GLY A 8 0.53 -0.87 2.69
CA GLY A 8 1.97 -0.83 2.88
C GLY A 8 2.71 -0.64 1.57
N LEU A 9 3.60 0.35 1.51
CA LEU A 9 4.57 0.51 0.43
C LEU A 9 5.90 -0.07 0.88
N VAL A 10 6.31 -1.17 0.24
CA VAL A 10 7.48 -1.97 0.63
C VAL A 10 8.70 -1.52 -0.15
N HIS A 11 9.75 -1.12 0.58
CA HIS A 11 11.03 -0.72 0.02
C HIS A 11 12.13 -1.77 0.21
N TYR A 12 11.86 -2.82 0.98
CA TYR A 12 12.73 -3.98 1.21
C TYR A 12 11.88 -5.17 1.71
N PRO A 13 12.14 -6.39 1.27
CA PRO A 13 13.06 -6.81 0.19
C PRO A 13 12.44 -6.63 -1.20
N ILE A 14 13.15 -5.98 -2.10
CA ILE A 14 12.69 -5.64 -3.45
C ILE A 14 13.70 -6.14 -4.48
N TYR A 15 13.23 -6.62 -5.63
CA TYR A 15 14.10 -6.97 -6.75
C TYR A 15 14.54 -5.73 -7.54
N ASN A 16 15.79 -5.76 -8.02
CA ASN A 16 16.25 -4.90 -9.10
C ASN A 16 16.07 -5.60 -10.46
N LYS A 17 16.48 -4.94 -11.56
CA LYS A 17 16.42 -5.47 -12.93
C LYS A 17 17.19 -6.78 -13.15
N ASN A 18 18.16 -7.08 -12.28
CA ASN A 18 18.98 -8.29 -12.33
C ASN A 18 18.46 -9.40 -11.41
N HIS A 19 17.28 -9.24 -10.80
CA HIS A 19 16.72 -10.12 -9.76
C HIS A 19 17.59 -10.24 -8.49
N GLU A 20 18.38 -9.21 -8.18
CA GLU A 20 19.08 -9.10 -6.91
C GLU A 20 18.18 -8.39 -5.91
N VAL A 21 18.20 -8.85 -4.65
CA VAL A 21 17.43 -8.21 -3.57
C VAL A 21 18.11 -6.93 -3.13
N ILE A 22 17.39 -5.83 -3.23
CA ILE A 22 17.86 -4.49 -2.88
C ILE A 22 16.86 -3.76 -1.99
N THR A 23 17.29 -2.62 -1.47
CA THR A 23 16.42 -1.61 -0.85
C THR A 23 16.24 -0.45 -1.82
N THR A 24 15.01 0.02 -2.01
CA THR A 24 14.72 1.19 -2.84
C THR A 24 14.57 2.45 -1.98
N ALA A 25 14.84 3.63 -2.55
CA ALA A 25 14.68 4.89 -1.84
C ALA A 25 13.20 5.31 -1.72
N ILE A 26 12.88 5.98 -0.60
CA ILE A 26 11.60 6.66 -0.43
C ILE A 26 11.58 7.91 -1.32
N THR A 27 10.47 8.15 -2.01
CA THR A 27 10.28 9.36 -2.80
C THR A 27 9.20 10.25 -2.17
N ASN A 28 9.41 11.56 -2.24
CA ASN A 28 8.42 12.53 -1.77
C ASN A 28 7.07 12.38 -2.47
N PHE A 29 7.09 12.01 -3.76
CA PHE A 29 5.87 11.78 -4.53
C PHE A 29 5.05 10.61 -3.99
N ASP A 30 5.69 9.50 -3.60
CA ASP A 30 5.00 8.33 -3.06
C ASP A 30 4.34 8.66 -1.72
N ILE A 31 5.04 9.40 -0.86
CA ILE A 31 4.49 9.85 0.42
C ILE A 31 3.20 10.65 0.18
N HIS A 32 3.27 11.68 -0.67
CA HIS A 32 2.16 12.60 -0.89
C HIS A 32 0.98 11.97 -1.63
N ASP A 33 1.24 11.30 -2.75
CA ASP A 33 0.17 10.83 -3.63
C ASP A 33 -0.54 9.63 -3.04
N ILE A 34 0.21 8.69 -2.43
CA ILE A 34 -0.40 7.52 -1.79
C ILE A 34 -1.15 7.91 -0.51
N ALA A 35 -0.66 8.88 0.28
CA ALA A 35 -1.38 9.37 1.44
C ALA A 35 -2.75 9.96 1.05
N ARG A 36 -2.79 10.79 0.01
CA ARG A 36 -4.05 11.38 -0.49
C ARG A 36 -5.00 10.30 -1.01
N THR A 37 -4.49 9.37 -1.81
CA THR A 37 -5.28 8.24 -2.31
C THR A 37 -5.81 7.39 -1.14
N SER A 38 -4.98 7.06 -0.17
CA SER A 38 -5.38 6.30 1.02
C SER A 38 -6.47 7.01 1.81
N ARG A 39 -6.37 8.33 1.97
CA ARG A 39 -7.39 9.11 2.67
C ARG A 39 -8.70 9.20 1.87
N THR A 40 -8.63 9.27 0.54
CA THR A 40 -9.81 9.27 -0.35
C THR A 40 -10.63 8.00 -0.20
N TYR A 41 -9.97 6.84 -0.04
CA TYR A 41 -10.65 5.54 0.14
C TYR A 41 -10.82 5.13 1.61
N ASP A 42 -10.67 6.07 2.56
CA ASP A 42 -10.87 5.90 4.00
C ASP A 42 -10.06 4.75 4.63
N LEU A 43 -8.81 4.58 4.17
CA LEU A 43 -7.89 3.62 4.76
C LEU A 43 -7.51 4.02 6.19
N LYS A 44 -7.35 3.03 7.06
CA LYS A 44 -6.93 3.24 8.46
C LYS A 44 -5.52 3.81 8.56
N LYS A 45 -4.55 3.19 7.85
CA LYS A 45 -3.16 3.67 7.77
C LYS A 45 -2.54 3.32 6.42
N TYR A 46 -1.58 4.16 6.04
CA TYR A 46 -0.61 3.91 5.00
C TYR A 46 0.77 3.78 5.63
N PHE A 47 1.34 2.57 5.59
CA PHE A 47 2.67 2.26 6.11
C PHE A 47 3.74 2.49 5.05
N ILE A 48 4.73 3.33 5.38
CA ILE A 48 6.00 3.41 4.65
C ILE A 48 6.93 2.38 5.30
N ILE A 49 7.19 1.27 4.61
CA ILE A 49 7.96 0.13 5.17
C ILE A 49 9.39 0.20 4.66
N HIS A 50 10.33 0.55 5.55
CA HIS A 50 11.72 0.76 5.18
C HIS A 50 12.69 0.45 6.33
N PRO A 51 13.73 -0.42 6.14
CA PRO A 51 14.63 -0.82 7.21
C PRO A 51 15.73 0.21 7.56
N LEU A 52 16.05 1.15 6.65
CA LEU A 52 17.14 2.09 6.85
C LEU A 52 16.71 3.35 7.58
N GLU A 53 17.35 3.64 8.70
CA GLU A 53 17.06 4.81 9.54
C GLU A 53 17.19 6.14 8.79
N SER A 54 18.14 6.26 7.86
CA SER A 54 18.32 7.48 7.05
C SER A 54 17.10 7.80 6.20
N GLN A 55 16.42 6.77 5.68
CA GLN A 55 15.21 6.92 4.87
C GLN A 55 13.99 7.18 5.73
N THR A 56 13.85 6.49 6.86
CA THR A 56 12.74 6.70 7.78
C THR A 56 12.81 8.09 8.44
N LYS A 57 14.01 8.60 8.74
CA LYS A 57 14.19 9.99 9.19
C LYS A 57 13.75 11.00 8.14
N LEU A 58 14.14 10.81 6.87
CA LEU A 58 13.68 11.69 5.79
C LEU A 58 12.14 11.70 5.68
N ALA A 59 11.51 10.52 5.72
CA ALA A 59 10.06 10.42 5.71
C ALA A 59 9.44 11.11 6.93
N GLN A 60 10.02 10.95 8.11
CA GLN A 60 9.54 11.59 9.34
C GLN A 60 9.63 13.12 9.25
N GLU A 61 10.75 13.67 8.75
CA GLU A 61 10.89 15.12 8.56
C GLU A 61 9.82 15.70 7.61
N ILE A 62 9.51 14.96 6.53
CA ILE A 62 8.43 15.34 5.61
C ILE A 62 7.07 15.28 6.32
N MET A 63 6.82 14.23 7.10
CA MET A 63 5.57 14.08 7.86
C MET A 63 5.43 15.20 8.90
N ASP A 64 6.47 15.50 9.65
CA ASP A 64 6.47 16.55 10.68
C ASP A 64 6.20 17.93 10.09
N TYR A 65 6.76 18.23 8.92
CA TYR A 65 6.50 19.49 8.22
C TYR A 65 5.01 19.66 7.88
N TRP A 66 4.33 18.58 7.45
CA TRP A 66 2.93 18.63 7.05
C TRP A 66 1.96 18.42 8.23
N GLN A 67 2.34 17.65 9.24
CA GLN A 67 1.48 17.35 10.39
C GLN A 67 1.58 18.42 11.51
N HIS A 68 2.77 18.98 11.72
CA HIS A 68 3.04 19.86 12.85
C HIS A 68 3.65 21.21 12.45
N GLY A 69 4.15 21.34 11.22
CA GLY A 69 4.81 22.55 10.71
C GLY A 69 3.90 23.46 9.92
N PHE A 70 4.55 24.41 9.24
CA PHE A 70 3.86 25.43 8.42
C PHE A 70 3.05 24.81 7.26
N GLY A 71 3.49 23.68 6.70
CA GLY A 71 2.79 23.03 5.59
C GLY A 71 1.34 22.70 5.91
N GLY A 72 1.06 22.15 7.09
CA GLY A 72 -0.29 21.83 7.53
C GLY A 72 -1.18 23.05 7.77
N GLN A 73 -0.60 24.15 8.25
CA GLN A 73 -1.31 25.43 8.39
C GLN A 73 -1.67 26.02 7.04
N TYR A 74 -0.78 25.93 6.07
CA TYR A 74 -0.99 26.43 4.72
C TYR A 74 -2.00 25.59 3.92
N ASN A 75 -2.00 24.27 4.10
CA ASN A 75 -2.89 23.34 3.38
C ASN A 75 -3.49 22.30 4.33
N PRO A 76 -4.68 22.58 4.92
CA PRO A 76 -5.37 21.68 5.84
C PRO A 76 -5.74 20.32 5.21
N ASP A 77 -6.09 20.27 3.91
CA ASP A 77 -6.41 19.02 3.22
C ASP A 77 -5.17 18.10 3.14
N ARG A 78 -3.99 18.69 3.03
CA ARG A 78 -2.73 17.95 3.06
C ARG A 78 -2.41 17.43 4.45
N LEU A 79 -2.67 18.23 5.47
CA LEU A 79 -2.58 17.80 6.88
C LEU A 79 -3.49 16.59 7.12
N GLU A 80 -4.74 16.66 6.67
CA GLU A 80 -5.69 15.56 6.80
C GLU A 80 -5.21 14.31 6.06
N ALA A 81 -4.73 14.44 4.82
CA ALA A 81 -4.18 13.32 4.07
C ALA A 81 -2.99 12.65 4.78
N PHE A 82 -2.13 13.43 5.44
CA PHE A 82 -0.97 12.91 6.16
C PHE A 82 -1.32 12.22 7.49
N SER A 83 -2.54 12.35 7.99
CA SER A 83 -2.99 11.68 9.23
C SER A 83 -2.99 10.15 9.13
N VAL A 84 -3.08 9.60 7.91
CA VAL A 84 -3.04 8.15 7.69
C VAL A 84 -1.62 7.58 7.64
N LEU A 85 -0.57 8.42 7.50
CA LEU A 85 0.82 7.95 7.39
C LEU A 85 1.33 7.35 8.70
N ASN A 86 2.10 6.29 8.54
CA ASN A 86 2.86 5.64 9.62
C ASN A 86 4.13 5.02 9.02
N ILE A 87 5.22 4.99 9.79
CA ILE A 87 6.50 4.40 9.35
C ILE A 87 6.71 3.10 10.11
N GLN A 88 7.09 2.05 9.38
CA GLN A 88 7.42 0.74 9.93
C GLN A 88 8.78 0.27 9.40
N SER A 89 9.53 -0.48 10.22
CA SER A 89 10.84 -1.02 9.83
C SER A 89 10.72 -2.16 8.81
N ASP A 90 9.66 -2.95 8.92
CA ASP A 90 9.41 -4.16 8.14
C ASP A 90 7.92 -4.53 8.10
N ILE A 91 7.58 -5.54 7.31
CA ILE A 91 6.20 -6.02 7.16
C ILE A 91 5.67 -6.60 8.47
N ALA A 92 6.51 -7.31 9.24
CA ALA A 92 6.10 -7.92 10.50
C ALA A 92 5.69 -6.86 11.54
N SER A 93 6.39 -5.74 11.60
CA SER A 93 6.04 -4.59 12.45
C SER A 93 4.69 -3.97 12.05
N ALA A 94 4.42 -3.86 10.73
CA ALA A 94 3.13 -3.39 10.24
C ALA A 94 1.99 -4.36 10.63
N VAL A 95 2.21 -5.67 10.49
CA VAL A 95 1.25 -6.72 10.92
C VAL A 95 1.01 -6.66 12.42
N SER A 96 2.05 -6.49 13.23
CA SER A 96 1.93 -6.34 14.68
C SER A 96 1.12 -5.13 15.06
N TYR A 97 1.39 -3.98 14.42
CA TYR A 97 0.61 -2.76 14.63
C TYR A 97 -0.90 -2.99 14.35
N ILE A 98 -1.23 -3.62 13.21
CA ILE A 98 -2.64 -3.89 12.86
C ILE A 98 -3.26 -4.83 13.88
N THR A 99 -2.54 -5.88 14.28
CA THR A 99 -3.03 -6.87 15.24
C THR A 99 -3.35 -6.23 16.60
N GLU A 100 -2.53 -5.28 17.05
CA GLU A 100 -2.78 -4.51 18.27
C GLU A 100 -4.02 -3.60 18.17
N GLN A 101 -4.23 -2.97 16.98
CA GLN A 101 -5.36 -2.07 16.77
C GLN A 101 -6.69 -2.79 16.59
N GLU A 102 -6.69 -3.93 15.89
CA GLU A 102 -7.92 -4.63 15.47
C GLU A 102 -8.21 -5.90 16.30
N GLY A 103 -7.27 -6.31 17.18
CA GLY A 103 -7.38 -7.53 18.00
C GLY A 103 -7.22 -8.83 17.23
N THR A 104 -6.90 -8.78 15.94
CA THR A 104 -6.66 -9.96 15.08
C THR A 104 -5.67 -9.61 13.98
N ALA A 105 -4.90 -10.61 13.51
CA ALA A 105 -3.94 -10.43 12.43
C ALA A 105 -4.66 -10.10 11.12
N PRO A 106 -4.09 -9.21 10.28
CA PRO A 106 -4.65 -8.88 8.99
C PRO A 106 -4.49 -10.03 7.98
N ILE A 107 -5.41 -10.08 7.01
CA ILE A 107 -5.20 -10.83 5.77
C ILE A 107 -4.27 -10.00 4.89
N ILE A 108 -3.19 -10.62 4.41
CA ILE A 108 -2.16 -9.93 3.61
C ILE A 108 -2.43 -10.17 2.13
N ILE A 109 -2.59 -9.07 1.39
CA ILE A 109 -2.76 -9.06 -0.06
C ILE A 109 -1.53 -8.38 -0.66
N THR A 110 -0.89 -9.00 -1.64
CA THR A 110 0.16 -8.34 -2.42
C THR A 110 -0.27 -8.09 -3.86
N THR A 111 0.44 -7.19 -4.52
CA THR A 111 0.20 -6.77 -5.90
C THR A 111 1.49 -6.95 -6.71
N ASP A 112 1.37 -7.36 -7.96
CA ASP A 112 2.49 -7.49 -8.88
C ASP A 112 2.02 -7.21 -10.32
N ALA A 113 2.94 -6.80 -11.19
CA ALA A 113 2.66 -6.65 -12.62
C ALA A 113 2.65 -8.00 -13.39
N ARG A 114 3.18 -9.05 -12.76
CA ARG A 114 3.22 -10.41 -13.30
C ARG A 114 1.97 -11.20 -12.93
N GLN A 115 1.53 -12.08 -13.82
CA GLN A 115 0.48 -13.04 -13.53
C GLN A 115 1.05 -14.25 -12.80
N PHE A 116 0.42 -14.62 -11.70
CA PHE A 116 0.73 -15.84 -10.92
C PHE A 116 -0.42 -16.84 -11.05
N PRO A 117 -0.14 -18.17 -11.01
CA PRO A 117 -1.19 -19.20 -11.13
C PRO A 117 -2.26 -19.12 -10.02
N ASN A 118 -1.89 -18.60 -8.85
CA ASN A 118 -2.76 -18.44 -7.67
C ASN A 118 -3.26 -16.99 -7.48
N SER A 119 -3.22 -16.16 -8.54
CA SER A 119 -3.75 -14.81 -8.46
C SER A 119 -5.26 -14.82 -8.27
N ILE A 120 -5.75 -13.94 -7.39
CA ILE A 120 -7.17 -13.70 -7.17
C ILE A 120 -7.65 -12.51 -7.99
N SER A 121 -8.84 -12.61 -8.58
CA SER A 121 -9.44 -11.50 -9.33
C SER A 121 -9.91 -10.37 -8.41
N TYR A 122 -9.94 -9.13 -8.92
CA TYR A 122 -10.47 -7.97 -8.19
C TYR A 122 -11.90 -8.20 -7.70
N LYS A 123 -12.75 -8.81 -8.52
CA LYS A 123 -14.15 -9.11 -8.16
C LYS A 123 -14.22 -10.03 -6.93
N ASN A 124 -13.47 -11.12 -6.92
CA ASN A 124 -13.48 -12.07 -5.82
C ASN A 124 -12.86 -11.49 -4.54
N MET A 125 -11.77 -10.73 -4.68
CA MET A 125 -11.13 -10.06 -3.54
C MET A 125 -12.05 -9.01 -2.93
N ARG A 126 -12.70 -8.18 -3.74
CA ARG A 126 -13.69 -7.21 -3.27
C ARG A 126 -14.81 -7.88 -2.48
N GLN A 127 -15.35 -8.98 -2.98
CA GLN A 127 -16.38 -9.73 -2.28
C GLN A 127 -15.88 -10.28 -0.92
N GLN A 128 -14.65 -10.76 -0.87
CA GLN A 128 -14.05 -11.20 0.39
C GLN A 128 -13.88 -10.06 1.40
N ILE A 129 -13.40 -8.91 0.96
CA ILE A 129 -13.26 -7.71 1.80
C ILE A 129 -14.63 -7.29 2.37
N GLU A 130 -15.67 -7.25 1.54
CA GLU A 130 -17.02 -6.85 1.94
C GLU A 130 -17.66 -7.84 2.94
N CYS A 131 -17.32 -9.13 2.88
CA CYS A 131 -17.98 -10.18 3.66
C CYS A 131 -17.22 -10.63 4.93
N SER A 132 -15.90 -10.44 5.00
CA SER A 132 -15.08 -11.11 6.03
C SER A 132 -15.09 -10.44 7.40
N GLY A 133 -15.26 -9.11 7.45
CA GLY A 133 -15.14 -8.32 8.69
C GLY A 133 -13.72 -8.32 9.31
N LYS A 134 -12.72 -8.89 8.64
CA LYS A 134 -11.33 -8.95 9.08
C LYS A 134 -10.54 -7.73 8.60
N PRO A 135 -9.43 -7.37 9.28
CA PRO A 135 -8.51 -6.38 8.74
C PRO A 135 -7.73 -6.92 7.53
N TYR A 136 -7.42 -6.02 6.59
CA TYR A 136 -6.62 -6.32 5.41
C TYR A 136 -5.42 -5.39 5.32
N LEU A 137 -4.27 -5.96 4.96
CA LEU A 137 -3.06 -5.22 4.61
C LEU A 137 -2.74 -5.43 3.14
N ILE A 138 -2.87 -4.38 2.33
CA ILE A 138 -2.56 -4.41 0.91
C ILE A 138 -1.13 -3.91 0.72
N LEU A 139 -0.23 -4.78 0.26
CA LEU A 139 1.18 -4.49 0.05
C LEU A 139 1.49 -4.18 -1.41
N PHE A 140 2.17 -3.08 -1.61
CA PHE A 140 2.70 -2.64 -2.90
C PHE A 140 4.22 -2.67 -2.86
N GLY A 141 4.83 -3.34 -3.83
CA GLY A 141 6.27 -3.31 -4.04
C GLY A 141 6.71 -2.08 -4.82
N THR A 142 7.97 -1.72 -4.67
CA THR A 142 8.66 -0.75 -5.51
C THR A 142 9.61 -1.48 -6.48
N GLY A 143 10.36 -0.75 -7.31
CA GLY A 143 11.34 -1.35 -8.23
C GLY A 143 10.76 -2.44 -9.13
N TRP A 144 11.29 -3.65 -9.05
CA TRP A 144 10.85 -4.84 -9.82
C TRP A 144 9.99 -5.81 -9.01
N GLY A 145 9.34 -5.32 -7.96
CA GLY A 145 8.42 -6.10 -7.12
C GLY A 145 9.07 -6.68 -5.86
N ILE A 146 8.22 -7.16 -4.96
CA ILE A 146 8.64 -7.79 -3.70
C ILE A 146 9.30 -9.13 -4.01
N GLU A 147 10.28 -9.50 -3.18
CA GLU A 147 11.01 -10.76 -3.28
C GLU A 147 10.04 -11.96 -3.17
N ASN A 148 10.24 -12.98 -4.06
CA ASN A 148 9.25 -14.06 -4.25
C ASN A 148 9.04 -14.95 -3.03
N SER A 149 10.08 -15.22 -2.21
CA SER A 149 9.92 -16.04 -1.01
C SER A 149 9.05 -15.35 0.04
N VAL A 150 9.18 -14.02 0.13
CA VAL A 150 8.33 -13.21 1.01
C VAL A 150 6.89 -13.15 0.48
N MET A 151 6.72 -12.98 -0.85
CA MET A 151 5.38 -13.00 -1.46
C MET A 151 4.66 -14.34 -1.27
N ALA A 152 5.40 -15.45 -1.20
CA ALA A 152 4.82 -16.78 -1.01
C ALA A 152 4.18 -16.99 0.39
N GLU A 153 4.52 -16.14 1.35
CA GLU A 153 3.97 -16.16 2.71
C GLU A 153 2.64 -15.37 2.84
N PHE A 154 2.24 -14.63 1.81
CA PHE A 154 1.03 -13.80 1.84
C PHE A 154 -0.21 -14.60 1.45
N ASP A 155 -1.36 -14.18 1.98
CA ASP A 155 -2.62 -14.89 1.79
C ASP A 155 -3.11 -14.85 0.34
N TYR A 156 -2.94 -13.69 -0.32
CA TYR A 156 -3.40 -13.48 -1.69
C TYR A 156 -2.44 -12.65 -2.54
N ILE A 157 -2.41 -12.97 -3.83
CA ILE A 157 -1.77 -12.15 -4.87
C ILE A 157 -2.87 -11.66 -5.80
N LEU A 158 -3.03 -10.34 -5.95
CA LEU A 158 -3.99 -9.78 -6.89
C LEU A 158 -3.57 -10.03 -8.35
N GLU A 159 -4.55 -10.22 -9.21
CA GLU A 159 -4.31 -10.22 -10.65
C GLU A 159 -3.72 -8.86 -11.09
N PRO A 160 -2.85 -8.84 -12.13
CA PRO A 160 -2.28 -7.60 -12.66
C PRO A 160 -3.34 -6.64 -13.20
N ILE A 161 -2.96 -5.37 -13.28
CA ILE A 161 -3.76 -4.37 -14.01
C ILE A 161 -3.39 -4.49 -15.49
N TYR A 162 -4.38 -4.82 -16.33
CA TYR A 162 -4.21 -4.86 -17.77
C TYR A 162 -4.85 -3.64 -18.43
N GLY A 163 -4.12 -3.06 -19.41
CA GLY A 163 -4.65 -2.17 -20.42
C GLY A 163 -4.96 -2.93 -21.72
N PRO A 164 -5.30 -2.23 -22.80
CA PRO A 164 -5.59 -2.85 -24.10
C PRO A 164 -4.34 -3.35 -24.84
N GLY A 165 -3.15 -2.98 -24.40
CA GLY A 165 -1.87 -3.39 -24.99
C GLY A 165 -1.03 -4.25 -24.05
N ASP A 166 0.17 -4.60 -24.49
CA ASP A 166 1.08 -5.50 -23.77
C ASP A 166 1.86 -4.80 -22.63
N TYR A 167 1.82 -3.47 -22.56
CA TYR A 167 2.54 -2.70 -21.54
C TYR A 167 1.69 -2.59 -20.26
N ASN A 168 2.18 -3.15 -19.14
CA ASN A 168 1.50 -3.12 -17.84
C ASN A 168 2.36 -2.59 -16.68
N HIS A 169 3.47 -1.93 -16.96
CA HIS A 169 4.38 -1.37 -15.94
C HIS A 169 3.92 0.03 -15.51
N LEU A 170 2.93 0.06 -14.61
CA LEU A 170 2.44 1.30 -14.02
C LEU A 170 3.40 1.83 -12.94
N PRO A 171 3.54 3.15 -12.76
CA PRO A 171 4.14 3.69 -11.56
C PRO A 171 3.31 3.27 -10.33
N VAL A 172 3.96 2.97 -9.21
CA VAL A 172 3.28 2.42 -8.03
C VAL A 172 2.11 3.28 -7.55
N ARG A 173 2.22 4.60 -7.61
CA ARG A 173 1.15 5.54 -7.24
C ARG A 173 -0.12 5.37 -8.08
N ALA A 174 0.04 5.16 -9.38
CA ALA A 174 -1.08 4.89 -10.29
C ALA A 174 -1.68 3.50 -10.00
N ALA A 175 -0.85 2.49 -9.78
CA ALA A 175 -1.31 1.16 -9.40
C ALA A 175 -2.12 1.20 -8.10
N VAL A 176 -1.66 1.92 -7.09
CA VAL A 176 -2.39 2.13 -5.83
C VAL A 176 -3.78 2.70 -6.09
N ALA A 177 -3.87 3.80 -6.85
CA ALA A 177 -5.15 4.46 -7.12
C ALA A 177 -6.14 3.53 -7.85
N ILE A 178 -5.68 2.83 -8.89
CA ILE A 178 -6.53 1.92 -9.68
C ILE A 178 -6.97 0.71 -8.83
N ILE A 179 -6.08 0.14 -8.03
CA ILE A 179 -6.38 -1.03 -7.21
C ILE A 179 -7.37 -0.67 -6.11
N LEU A 180 -7.15 0.44 -5.41
CA LEU A 180 -8.08 0.90 -4.38
C LEU A 180 -9.46 1.23 -4.97
N ASP A 181 -9.51 1.85 -6.15
CA ASP A 181 -10.77 2.10 -6.84
C ASP A 181 -11.51 0.79 -7.15
N ARG A 182 -10.82 -0.21 -7.71
CA ARG A 182 -11.41 -1.51 -8.02
C ARG A 182 -11.90 -2.28 -6.79
N LEU A 183 -11.19 -2.17 -5.67
CA LEU A 183 -11.50 -2.92 -4.44
C LEU A 183 -12.52 -2.19 -3.55
N LEU A 184 -12.47 -0.86 -3.46
CA LEU A 184 -13.17 -0.07 -2.45
C LEU A 184 -14.06 1.03 -3.04
N GLY A 185 -13.84 1.42 -4.31
CA GLY A 185 -14.58 2.49 -4.97
C GLY A 185 -16.06 2.14 -5.25
N GLU A 186 -16.83 3.12 -5.69
CA GLU A 186 -18.22 2.92 -6.10
C GLU A 186 -18.34 1.90 -7.23
N LYS A 187 -19.41 1.12 -7.21
CA LYS A 187 -19.71 0.14 -8.27
C LYS A 187 -20.45 0.83 -9.43
N TRP A 188 -19.79 1.82 -10.04
CA TRP A 188 -20.36 2.63 -11.13
C TRP A 188 -20.81 1.80 -12.34
N TRP A 189 -20.32 0.57 -12.48
CA TRP A 189 -20.72 -0.37 -13.55
C TRP A 189 -22.01 -1.17 -13.22
N ASP A 190 -22.50 -1.07 -11.99
CA ASP A 190 -23.73 -1.73 -11.53
C ASP A 190 -24.93 -0.75 -11.52
N SER A 191 -24.72 0.53 -11.91
CA SER A 191 -25.71 1.61 -11.90
C SER A 191 -26.48 1.73 -13.22
#